data_6b0336d66fdde5dd5c6300a0a0880f7f
#
_entry.id   6b0336d66fdde5dd5c6300a0a0880f7f
#
_cell.length_a   1.000
_cell.length_b   1.000
_cell.length_c   1.000
_cell.angle_alpha   90.00
_cell.angle_beta   90.00
_cell.angle_gamma   90.00
#
_symmetry.space_group_name_H-M   'P 1'
#
loop_
_entity.id
_entity.type
_entity.pdbx_description
1 polymer ?
#
loop_
_entity_poly.entity_id
_entity_poly.type
_entity_poly.pdbx_seq_one_letter_code
_entity_poly.pdbx_strand_id
1 'polypeptide(L)'
;MCSLFYKYMFTNLIFRNLCNSNQKSTLVPSKPYRYYFMKEDFLHYIWLYKKLDFTNLKTTNEEVITIINFGQYIQQAGPDFFNAQVVIDNQKWAGNIEIHLKSSDWYVHHHEKDDNYNNVILHVVWENDTPIFRKDNSEIPVLELKNYVSKEELNKYHQLIAQKSWIYCENQIEKVPSFVFSNWQERLFFERLERKSSPIQQLLQETENDWEAVLFCMLAKNFGLNTNGEMFFNVAKSITFPIIRKEALEVKYLEALLFGQADMITINAEDNYSKELKSWFDYIALKYKLEKPAIAPVQFFKHRPDNFPTIRLAQLAMLYHQQRNLFSKIIEAKTIQEIYQIFNISVSDYWKTHYNFDKPSSKKEKALSKSFIDLLITNTIIPIQFAFANSQGKDNSEFLIDLLSNILPEKNTIIEKFTTFGIKSTNAFQTQSLLQLKNEYCNHKKCLQCSIGLELLKN
;
A
#
# COMPACT_ATOMS: atom_id res chain seq x y z
N MET A 1 -19.25 -17.43 38.55
CA MET A 1 -19.17 -18.86 38.90
C MET A 1 -18.56 -19.59 37.73
N CYS A 2 -17.43 -20.25 38.01
CA CYS A 2 -16.75 -21.37 37.36
C CYS A 2 -16.63 -21.36 35.83
N SER A 3 -15.49 -21.13 35.30
CA SER A 3 -14.24 -21.94 35.22
C SER A 3 -14.41 -23.14 34.28
N LEU A 4 -13.52 -23.22 33.28
CA LEU A 4 -12.59 -24.34 33.18
C LEU A 4 -11.67 -24.21 31.96
N PHE A 5 -10.41 -24.17 32.28
CA PHE A 5 -9.24 -24.37 31.42
C PHE A 5 -9.21 -25.80 30.89
N TYR A 6 -8.75 -25.98 29.63
CA TYR A 6 -8.14 -27.24 29.22
C TYR A 6 -6.79 -27.02 28.57
N LYS A 7 -5.78 -27.40 29.32
CA LYS A 7 -4.39 -27.60 28.92
C LYS A 7 -4.26 -29.04 28.38
N TYR A 8 -3.66 -29.21 27.21
CA TYR A 8 -3.17 -30.54 26.83
C TYR A 8 -1.64 -30.49 26.71
N MET A 9 -1.05 -31.20 27.67
CA MET A 9 0.31 -31.72 27.64
C MET A 9 0.32 -33.01 26.81
N PHE A 10 1.32 -33.15 25.94
CA PHE A 10 1.71 -34.47 25.43
C PHE A 10 3.03 -34.88 26.03
N THR A 11 2.96 -35.99 26.80
CA THR A 11 4.08 -36.70 27.42
C THR A 11 4.79 -37.60 26.42
N ASN A 12 6.11 -37.58 26.53
CA ASN A 12 7.05 -38.54 25.92
C ASN A 12 6.80 -39.98 26.42
N LEU A 13 6.89 -40.93 25.51
CA LEU A 13 7.13 -42.33 25.87
C LEU A 13 8.28 -42.90 25.06
N ILE A 14 9.25 -43.32 25.79
CA ILE A 14 10.49 -43.98 25.44
C ILE A 14 10.20 -45.45 25.07
N PHE A 15 10.76 -45.91 23.96
CA PHE A 15 11.04 -47.33 23.79
C PHE A 15 12.51 -47.55 23.43
N ARG A 16 13.19 -48.25 24.30
CA ARG A 16 14.55 -48.79 24.14
C ARG A 16 14.49 -50.27 23.83
N ASN A 17 15.45 -50.68 23.00
CA ASN A 17 16.10 -51.99 22.83
C ASN A 17 15.41 -53.03 21.93
N LEU A 18 16.12 -53.45 20.88
CA LEU A 18 16.94 -54.66 20.90
C LEU A 18 17.79 -54.81 19.64
N CYS A 19 18.96 -55.35 19.83
CA CYS A 19 20.15 -55.51 19.01
C CYS A 19 20.08 -56.51 17.85
N ASN A 20 21.02 -56.26 16.89
CA ASN A 20 21.81 -57.17 16.09
C ASN A 20 21.25 -57.86 14.84
N SER A 21 21.74 -57.47 13.69
CA SER A 21 22.68 -58.31 12.87
C SER A 21 23.11 -57.56 11.62
N ASN A 22 24.37 -57.76 11.27
CA ASN A 22 25.10 -57.22 10.16
C ASN A 22 24.50 -57.57 8.77
N GLN A 23 24.34 -56.54 7.94
CA GLN A 23 24.62 -56.62 6.50
C GLN A 23 24.92 -55.23 5.94
N LYS A 24 26.13 -55.01 5.46
CA LYS A 24 26.55 -53.83 4.73
C LYS A 24 25.90 -53.83 3.35
N SER A 25 24.94 -52.90 3.16
CA SER A 25 24.61 -52.42 1.83
C SER A 25 24.78 -50.90 1.84
N THR A 26 25.71 -50.44 1.01
CA THR A 26 25.99 -49.02 0.77
C THR A 26 24.82 -48.39 0.02
N LEU A 27 23.79 -47.93 0.76
CA LEU A 27 22.81 -47.01 0.27
C LEU A 27 23.15 -45.63 0.85
N VAL A 28 23.61 -44.73 -0.03
CA VAL A 28 23.73 -43.31 0.25
C VAL A 28 22.35 -42.84 0.68
N PRO A 29 22.15 -42.29 1.89
CA PRO A 29 20.87 -41.75 2.25
C PRO A 29 20.62 -40.51 1.40
N SER A 30 19.64 -40.58 0.49
CA SER A 30 19.04 -39.42 -0.13
C SER A 30 18.62 -38.47 1.00
N LYS A 31 19.21 -37.26 1.04
CA LYS A 31 18.81 -36.20 1.97
C LYS A 31 17.28 -36.09 1.92
N PRO A 32 16.57 -36.05 3.08
CA PRO A 32 15.14 -35.88 3.07
C PRO A 32 14.86 -34.56 2.35
N TYR A 33 14.00 -34.62 1.33
CA TYR A 33 13.46 -33.44 0.68
C TYR A 33 12.89 -32.55 1.78
N ARG A 34 13.59 -31.46 2.09
CA ARG A 34 13.06 -30.40 2.92
C ARG A 34 11.87 -29.86 2.15
N TYR A 35 10.65 -30.13 2.62
CA TYR A 35 9.44 -29.47 2.14
C TYR A 35 9.64 -27.97 2.36
N TYR A 36 10.05 -27.26 1.32
CA TYR A 36 10.02 -25.81 1.32
C TYR A 36 8.54 -25.43 1.35
N PHE A 37 8.17 -24.74 2.38
CA PHE A 37 6.81 -24.28 2.61
C PHE A 37 6.46 -23.32 1.46
N MET A 38 5.59 -23.75 0.53
CA MET A 38 5.05 -22.88 -0.50
C MET A 38 4.19 -21.82 0.18
N LYS A 39 4.28 -20.58 -0.29
CA LYS A 39 3.43 -19.48 0.15
C LYS A 39 2.48 -19.08 -0.97
N GLU A 40 1.36 -18.52 -0.58
CA GLU A 40 0.34 -17.97 -1.49
C GLU A 40 0.91 -16.92 -2.46
N ASP A 41 1.91 -16.13 -2.01
CA ASP A 41 2.65 -15.18 -2.85
C ASP A 41 3.20 -15.81 -4.15
N PHE A 42 3.53 -17.12 -4.14
CA PHE A 42 3.99 -17.80 -5.35
C PHE A 42 2.85 -17.99 -6.35
N LEU A 43 1.65 -18.30 -5.90
CA LEU A 43 0.49 -18.46 -6.77
C LEU A 43 0.07 -17.10 -7.36
N HIS A 44 0.09 -16.04 -6.52
CA HIS A 44 -0.11 -14.67 -7.00
C HIS A 44 0.91 -14.31 -8.08
N TYR A 45 2.20 -14.65 -7.88
CA TYR A 45 3.25 -14.46 -8.89
C TYR A 45 2.94 -15.22 -10.19
N ILE A 46 2.60 -16.51 -10.10
CA ILE A 46 2.27 -17.34 -11.27
C ILE A 46 1.12 -16.73 -12.06
N TRP A 47 0.05 -16.30 -11.37
CA TRP A 47 -1.13 -15.71 -11.99
C TRP A 47 -0.85 -14.33 -12.58
N LEU A 48 -0.24 -13.43 -11.81
CA LEU A 48 0.06 -12.05 -12.22
C LEU A 48 0.99 -11.99 -13.43
N TYR A 49 2.04 -12.82 -13.44
CA TYR A 49 3.04 -12.87 -14.52
C TYR A 49 2.76 -13.92 -15.57
N LYS A 50 1.59 -14.57 -15.50
CA LYS A 50 1.12 -15.54 -16.49
C LYS A 50 2.13 -16.67 -16.69
N LYS A 51 2.67 -17.24 -15.60
CA LYS A 51 3.70 -18.28 -15.60
C LYS A 51 3.12 -19.69 -15.53
N LEU A 52 2.02 -19.93 -16.22
CA LEU A 52 1.34 -21.24 -16.31
C LEU A 52 1.10 -21.62 -17.77
N ASP A 53 0.89 -22.89 -18.01
CA ASP A 53 0.50 -23.40 -19.34
C ASP A 53 -1.00 -23.15 -19.55
N PHE A 54 -1.33 -22.35 -20.58
CA PHE A 54 -2.72 -21.98 -20.91
C PHE A 54 -3.40 -22.96 -21.88
N THR A 55 -2.69 -23.96 -22.40
CA THR A 55 -3.15 -24.75 -23.52
C THR A 55 -4.15 -25.75 -23.09
N ASN A 56 -4.92 -25.89 -22.32
CA ASN A 56 -5.97 -26.81 -21.89
C ASN A 56 -6.32 -26.64 -20.40
N LEU A 57 -6.51 -25.40 -20.00
CA LEU A 57 -6.97 -25.15 -18.63
C LEU A 57 -8.35 -25.76 -18.41
N LYS A 58 -8.51 -26.44 -17.30
CA LYS A 58 -9.77 -27.01 -16.86
C LYS A 58 -10.03 -26.75 -15.39
N THR A 59 -11.31 -26.62 -15.05
CA THR A 59 -11.74 -26.68 -13.66
C THR A 59 -11.50 -28.09 -13.10
N THR A 60 -11.59 -28.23 -11.80
CA THR A 60 -11.59 -29.55 -11.13
C THR A 60 -12.78 -30.44 -11.52
N ASN A 61 -13.81 -29.84 -12.14
CA ASN A 61 -14.98 -30.54 -12.70
C ASN A 61 -14.82 -30.85 -14.20
N GLU A 62 -13.59 -30.75 -14.76
CA GLU A 62 -13.22 -30.99 -16.17
C GLU A 62 -13.79 -29.95 -17.17
N GLU A 63 -14.38 -28.87 -16.73
CA GLU A 63 -14.89 -27.79 -17.59
C GLU A 63 -13.71 -27.00 -18.20
N VAL A 64 -13.78 -26.72 -19.50
CA VAL A 64 -12.70 -26.02 -20.23
C VAL A 64 -12.69 -24.53 -19.84
N ILE A 65 -11.51 -24.03 -19.46
CA ILE A 65 -11.30 -22.62 -19.09
C ILE A 65 -10.50 -21.89 -20.17
N THR A 66 -10.99 -20.73 -20.60
CA THR A 66 -10.22 -19.75 -21.37
C THR A 66 -10.17 -18.42 -20.60
N ILE A 67 -8.97 -17.95 -20.31
CA ILE A 67 -8.78 -16.67 -19.59
C ILE A 67 -8.70 -15.54 -20.61
N ILE A 68 -9.67 -14.61 -20.57
CA ILE A 68 -9.70 -13.40 -21.41
C ILE A 68 -8.92 -12.27 -20.72
N ASN A 69 -9.16 -12.08 -19.42
CA ASN A 69 -8.50 -11.08 -18.59
C ASN A 69 -8.21 -11.67 -17.22
N PHE A 70 -6.96 -11.60 -16.78
CA PHE A 70 -6.50 -12.12 -15.49
C PHE A 70 -7.00 -11.31 -14.28
N GLY A 71 -7.54 -10.14 -14.50
CA GLY A 71 -7.92 -9.19 -13.43
C GLY A 71 -6.75 -8.29 -13.00
N GLN A 72 -7.11 -7.32 -12.18
CA GLN A 72 -6.17 -6.36 -11.58
C GLN A 72 -5.84 -6.82 -10.16
N TYR A 73 -4.55 -7.05 -9.87
CA TYR A 73 -4.08 -7.44 -8.56
C TYR A 73 -4.26 -6.32 -7.53
N ILE A 74 -4.90 -6.62 -6.42
CA ILE A 74 -5.17 -5.66 -5.33
C ILE A 74 -4.73 -6.27 -4.00
N GLN A 75 -3.82 -5.58 -3.30
CA GLN A 75 -3.31 -5.97 -1.97
C GLN A 75 -4.12 -5.35 -0.82
N GLN A 76 -5.44 -5.31 -0.95
CA GLN A 76 -6.35 -4.70 0.03
C GLN A 76 -7.35 -5.75 0.54
N ALA A 77 -8.30 -5.34 1.38
CA ALA A 77 -9.40 -6.22 1.78
C ALA A 77 -10.29 -6.55 0.58
N GLY A 78 -10.69 -7.81 0.44
CA GLY A 78 -11.48 -8.33 -0.69
C GLY A 78 -10.67 -9.27 -1.58
N PRO A 79 -11.26 -9.78 -2.67
CA PRO A 79 -10.63 -10.71 -3.58
C PRO A 79 -9.31 -10.22 -4.19
N ASP A 80 -8.39 -11.13 -4.45
CA ASP A 80 -7.02 -10.84 -4.90
C ASP A 80 -6.93 -10.16 -6.26
N PHE A 81 -7.81 -10.54 -7.21
CA PHE A 81 -7.82 -10.00 -8.57
C PHE A 81 -9.21 -9.53 -8.95
N PHE A 82 -9.35 -8.25 -9.24
CA PHE A 82 -10.60 -7.59 -9.62
C PHE A 82 -10.80 -7.52 -11.12
N ASN A 83 -12.07 -7.52 -11.56
CA ASN A 83 -12.46 -7.36 -12.96
C ASN A 83 -11.80 -8.38 -13.92
N ALA A 84 -11.65 -9.61 -13.49
CA ALA A 84 -11.25 -10.70 -14.34
C ALA A 84 -12.36 -11.12 -15.30
N GLN A 85 -11.99 -11.73 -16.42
CA GLN A 85 -12.92 -12.30 -17.39
C GLN A 85 -12.42 -13.67 -17.84
N VAL A 86 -13.27 -14.67 -17.70
CA VAL A 86 -12.99 -16.05 -18.10
C VAL A 86 -14.16 -16.62 -18.89
N VAL A 87 -13.89 -17.61 -19.73
CA VAL A 87 -14.90 -18.46 -20.34
C VAL A 87 -14.76 -19.85 -19.74
N ILE A 88 -15.84 -20.39 -19.18
CA ILE A 88 -15.92 -21.74 -18.64
C ILE A 88 -17.05 -22.45 -19.41
N ASP A 89 -16.72 -23.55 -20.09
CA ASP A 89 -17.65 -24.32 -20.94
C ASP A 89 -18.50 -23.45 -21.88
N ASN A 90 -17.85 -22.54 -22.62
CA ASN A 90 -18.47 -21.58 -23.54
C ASN A 90 -19.31 -20.46 -22.87
N GLN A 91 -19.47 -20.44 -21.56
CA GLN A 91 -20.10 -19.36 -20.84
C GLN A 91 -19.09 -18.32 -20.40
N LYS A 92 -19.32 -17.05 -20.77
CA LYS A 92 -18.46 -15.93 -20.36
C LYS A 92 -18.84 -15.43 -18.98
N TRP A 93 -17.84 -15.33 -18.10
CA TRP A 93 -17.95 -14.82 -16.74
C TRP A 93 -17.10 -13.56 -16.57
N ALA A 94 -17.61 -12.59 -15.85
CA ALA A 94 -16.90 -11.38 -15.45
C ALA A 94 -17.08 -11.16 -13.94
N GLY A 95 -15.97 -10.99 -13.21
CA GLY A 95 -15.98 -10.87 -11.75
C GLY A 95 -14.59 -10.86 -11.19
N ASN A 96 -14.43 -11.42 -10.00
CA ASN A 96 -13.18 -11.43 -9.28
C ASN A 96 -12.58 -12.84 -9.18
N ILE A 97 -11.29 -12.92 -8.93
CA ILE A 97 -10.58 -14.19 -8.70
C ILE A 97 -9.97 -14.13 -7.30
N GLU A 98 -10.10 -15.24 -6.58
CA GLU A 98 -9.47 -15.47 -5.30
C GLU A 98 -8.42 -16.57 -5.44
N ILE A 99 -7.29 -16.44 -4.74
CA ILE A 99 -6.17 -17.38 -4.82
C ILE A 99 -5.78 -17.88 -3.43
N HIS A 100 -5.72 -19.19 -3.25
CA HIS A 100 -5.29 -19.84 -2.00
C HIS A 100 -4.34 -21.02 -2.27
N LEU A 101 -3.64 -21.48 -1.23
CA LEU A 101 -2.87 -22.73 -1.33
C LEU A 101 -3.78 -23.93 -1.42
N LYS A 102 -4.84 -23.95 -0.62
CA LYS A 102 -5.86 -25.00 -0.60
C LYS A 102 -7.26 -24.41 -0.77
N SER A 103 -8.15 -25.17 -1.38
CA SER A 103 -9.54 -24.71 -1.52
C SER A 103 -10.22 -24.55 -0.16
N SER A 104 -9.86 -25.35 0.86
CA SER A 104 -10.38 -25.23 2.24
C SER A 104 -10.03 -23.90 2.92
N ASP A 105 -9.00 -23.16 2.45
CA ASP A 105 -8.64 -21.85 3.00
C ASP A 105 -9.77 -20.82 2.81
N TRP A 106 -10.64 -21.02 1.81
CA TRP A 106 -11.88 -20.26 1.62
C TRP A 106 -12.72 -20.17 2.91
N TYR A 107 -12.88 -21.31 3.60
CA TYR A 107 -13.64 -21.39 4.86
C TYR A 107 -12.81 -20.94 6.06
N VAL A 108 -11.50 -21.14 6.04
CA VAL A 108 -10.59 -20.65 7.10
C VAL A 108 -10.63 -19.12 7.19
N HIS A 109 -10.75 -18.46 6.03
CA HIS A 109 -10.86 -17.01 5.94
C HIS A 109 -12.29 -16.47 6.02
N HIS A 110 -13.29 -17.37 6.14
CA HIS A 110 -14.72 -17.03 6.24
C HIS A 110 -15.29 -16.29 5.02
N HIS A 111 -14.76 -16.56 3.83
CA HIS A 111 -15.21 -15.90 2.59
C HIS A 111 -16.63 -16.26 2.21
N GLU A 112 -17.14 -17.41 2.63
CA GLU A 112 -18.53 -17.85 2.43
C GLU A 112 -19.55 -16.93 3.15
N LYS A 113 -19.09 -16.07 4.06
CA LYS A 113 -19.93 -15.13 4.84
C LYS A 113 -19.74 -13.67 4.44
N ASP A 114 -18.69 -13.36 3.68
CA ASP A 114 -18.34 -12.00 3.31
C ASP A 114 -18.92 -11.62 1.94
N ASP A 115 -19.74 -10.59 1.89
CA ASP A 115 -20.40 -10.11 0.67
C ASP A 115 -19.42 -9.63 -0.40
N ASN A 116 -18.19 -9.25 -0.04
CA ASN A 116 -17.15 -8.85 -0.99
C ASN A 116 -16.74 -10.00 -1.92
N TYR A 117 -16.94 -11.26 -1.50
CA TYR A 117 -16.57 -12.46 -2.25
C TYR A 117 -17.72 -13.07 -3.07
N ASN A 118 -18.93 -12.50 -3.00
CA ASN A 118 -20.08 -12.99 -3.78
C ASN A 118 -19.86 -12.91 -5.30
N ASN A 119 -18.96 -12.04 -5.77
CA ASN A 119 -18.63 -11.88 -7.19
C ASN A 119 -17.33 -12.61 -7.59
N VAL A 120 -16.87 -13.58 -6.81
CA VAL A 120 -15.74 -14.44 -7.19
C VAL A 120 -16.23 -15.46 -8.23
N ILE A 121 -15.67 -15.40 -9.43
CA ILE A 121 -16.05 -16.25 -10.58
C ILE A 121 -15.18 -17.48 -10.76
N LEU A 122 -13.96 -17.47 -10.19
CA LEU A 122 -13.00 -18.55 -10.25
C LEU A 122 -12.15 -18.52 -8.98
N HIS A 123 -11.99 -19.67 -8.35
CA HIS A 123 -11.04 -19.88 -7.25
C HIS A 123 -9.82 -20.61 -7.79
N VAL A 124 -8.66 -19.99 -7.63
CA VAL A 124 -7.39 -20.53 -8.14
C VAL A 124 -6.59 -21.08 -6.96
N VAL A 125 -6.24 -22.37 -6.99
CA VAL A 125 -5.58 -23.01 -5.85
C VAL A 125 -4.36 -23.83 -6.29
N TRP A 126 -3.46 -24.12 -5.37
CA TRP A 126 -2.43 -25.12 -5.61
C TRP A 126 -2.99 -26.53 -5.52
N GLU A 127 -3.84 -26.77 -4.52
CA GLU A 127 -4.48 -28.08 -4.27
C GLU A 127 -5.96 -27.90 -3.94
N ASN A 128 -6.82 -28.62 -4.66
CA ASN A 128 -8.25 -28.69 -4.37
C ASN A 128 -8.53 -29.82 -3.40
N ASP A 129 -8.80 -29.52 -2.13
CA ASP A 129 -9.07 -30.49 -1.06
C ASP A 129 -10.53 -30.52 -0.60
N THR A 130 -11.35 -29.55 -1.01
CA THR A 130 -12.79 -29.50 -0.71
C THR A 130 -13.55 -28.61 -1.69
N PRO A 131 -14.80 -28.93 -2.05
CA PRO A 131 -15.64 -28.03 -2.82
C PRO A 131 -15.97 -26.75 -2.03
N ILE A 132 -16.09 -25.63 -2.71
CA ILE A 132 -16.37 -24.36 -2.09
C ILE A 132 -17.63 -23.70 -2.65
N PHE A 133 -18.33 -22.97 -1.78
CA PHE A 133 -19.63 -22.38 -2.10
C PHE A 133 -19.66 -20.90 -1.71
N ARG A 134 -20.42 -20.12 -2.49
CA ARG A 134 -20.74 -18.75 -2.14
C ARG A 134 -21.82 -18.71 -1.05
N LYS A 135 -22.12 -17.52 -0.57
CA LYS A 135 -23.17 -17.26 0.42
C LYS A 135 -24.56 -17.74 -0.02
N ASP A 136 -24.82 -17.75 -1.32
CA ASP A 136 -26.07 -18.24 -1.91
C ASP A 136 -26.10 -19.75 -2.17
N ASN A 137 -25.08 -20.48 -1.69
CA ASN A 137 -24.83 -21.91 -1.91
C ASN A 137 -24.54 -22.30 -3.37
N SER A 138 -24.24 -21.36 -4.25
CA SER A 138 -23.73 -21.71 -5.59
C SER A 138 -22.27 -22.12 -5.48
N GLU A 139 -21.90 -23.20 -6.19
CA GLU A 139 -20.51 -23.69 -6.23
C GLU A 139 -19.63 -22.73 -7.02
N ILE A 140 -18.38 -22.53 -6.57
CA ILE A 140 -17.40 -21.73 -7.27
C ILE A 140 -16.49 -22.67 -8.08
N PRO A 141 -16.34 -22.44 -9.39
CA PRO A 141 -15.38 -23.19 -10.19
C PRO A 141 -13.95 -23.06 -9.65
N VAL A 142 -13.22 -24.18 -9.58
CA VAL A 142 -11.85 -24.22 -9.04
C VAL A 142 -10.87 -24.61 -10.13
N LEU A 143 -9.75 -23.86 -10.24
CA LEU A 143 -8.59 -24.16 -11.08
C LEU A 143 -7.42 -24.58 -10.21
N GLU A 144 -6.92 -25.79 -10.39
CA GLU A 144 -5.79 -26.34 -9.63
C GLU A 144 -4.47 -26.11 -10.39
N LEU A 145 -3.65 -25.14 -9.94
CA LEU A 145 -2.44 -24.67 -10.65
C LEU A 145 -1.30 -25.69 -10.72
N LYS A 146 -1.23 -26.64 -9.77
CA LYS A 146 -0.10 -27.62 -9.74
C LYS A 146 0.08 -28.39 -11.05
N ASN A 147 -0.98 -28.54 -11.82
CA ASN A 147 -0.98 -29.27 -13.09
C ASN A 147 -0.50 -28.41 -14.27
N TYR A 148 -0.44 -27.08 -14.10
CA TYR A 148 -0.16 -26.12 -15.17
C TYR A 148 1.11 -25.29 -14.92
N VAL A 149 1.75 -25.45 -13.76
CA VAL A 149 3.01 -24.78 -13.43
C VAL A 149 4.18 -25.70 -13.72
N SER A 150 5.15 -25.22 -14.51
CA SER A 150 6.33 -26.01 -14.87
C SER A 150 7.22 -26.29 -13.65
N LYS A 151 7.90 -27.45 -13.68
CA LYS A 151 8.92 -27.78 -12.67
C LYS A 151 10.06 -26.76 -12.63
N GLU A 152 10.33 -26.09 -13.75
CA GLU A 152 11.36 -25.05 -13.84
C GLU A 152 10.96 -23.82 -13.02
N GLU A 153 9.74 -23.31 -13.16
CA GLU A 153 9.24 -22.18 -12.36
C GLU A 153 9.21 -22.52 -10.87
N LEU A 154 8.78 -23.72 -10.51
CA LEU A 154 8.79 -24.19 -9.13
C LEU A 154 10.23 -24.29 -8.58
N ASN A 155 11.19 -24.76 -9.36
CA ASN A 155 12.59 -24.82 -8.96
C ASN A 155 13.18 -23.40 -8.80
N LYS A 156 12.87 -22.47 -9.71
CA LYS A 156 13.29 -21.06 -9.59
C LYS A 156 12.74 -20.44 -8.30
N TYR A 157 11.48 -20.69 -7.99
CA TYR A 157 10.89 -20.24 -6.73
C TYR A 157 11.62 -20.82 -5.52
N HIS A 158 11.84 -22.14 -5.49
CA HIS A 158 12.56 -22.80 -4.41
C HIS A 158 13.99 -22.26 -4.25
N GLN A 159 14.70 -22.01 -5.36
CA GLN A 159 16.02 -21.39 -5.32
C GLN A 159 15.98 -19.95 -4.77
N LEU A 160 14.96 -19.19 -5.17
CA LEU A 160 14.77 -17.82 -4.71
C LEU A 160 14.51 -17.74 -3.21
N ILE A 161 13.61 -18.60 -2.69
CA ILE A 161 13.32 -18.62 -1.24
C ILE A 161 14.44 -19.27 -0.43
N ALA A 162 15.28 -20.11 -1.05
CA ALA A 162 16.46 -20.68 -0.43
C ALA A 162 17.61 -19.65 -0.32
N GLN A 163 17.64 -18.65 -1.17
CA GLN A 163 18.58 -17.52 -1.07
C GLN A 163 18.10 -16.58 0.03
N LYS A 164 18.73 -16.70 1.21
CA LYS A 164 18.43 -15.90 2.39
C LYS A 164 18.91 -14.44 2.31
N SER A 165 19.41 -13.98 1.17
CA SER A 165 19.93 -12.62 1.04
C SER A 165 18.82 -11.62 0.70
N TRP A 166 18.68 -10.60 1.52
CA TRP A 166 17.72 -9.53 1.31
C TRP A 166 18.17 -8.53 0.22
N ILE A 167 19.48 -8.33 0.11
CA ILE A 167 20.21 -7.68 -0.98
C ILE A 167 21.49 -8.47 -1.28
N TYR A 168 21.93 -8.49 -2.52
CA TYR A 168 23.09 -9.32 -2.90
C TYR A 168 24.38 -8.94 -2.19
N CYS A 169 24.55 -7.67 -1.83
CA CYS A 169 25.74 -7.15 -1.16
C CYS A 169 25.62 -7.10 0.37
N GLU A 170 24.64 -7.75 1.00
CA GLU A 170 24.36 -7.61 2.44
C GLU A 170 25.57 -7.89 3.35
N ASN A 171 26.44 -8.83 2.95
CA ASN A 171 27.64 -9.19 3.73
C ASN A 171 28.86 -8.31 3.46
N GLN A 172 28.76 -7.38 2.51
CA GLN A 172 29.90 -6.57 2.04
C GLN A 172 29.60 -5.08 2.00
N ILE A 173 28.33 -4.67 2.07
CA ILE A 173 27.90 -3.27 1.90
C ILE A 173 28.57 -2.34 2.92
N GLU A 174 28.85 -2.82 4.12
CA GLU A 174 29.57 -2.07 5.17
C GLU A 174 31.02 -1.72 4.79
N LYS A 175 31.63 -2.50 3.86
CA LYS A 175 33.01 -2.29 3.40
C LYS A 175 33.13 -1.19 2.34
N VAL A 176 32.01 -0.69 1.82
CA VAL A 176 32.02 0.35 0.80
C VAL A 176 32.50 1.66 1.41
N PRO A 177 33.49 2.34 0.79
CA PRO A 177 33.99 3.61 1.30
C PRO A 177 32.86 4.64 1.48
N SER A 178 32.88 5.35 2.60
CA SER A 178 31.84 6.33 2.95
C SER A 178 31.61 7.39 1.89
N PHE A 179 32.68 7.83 1.21
CA PHE A 179 32.58 8.77 0.11
C PHE A 179 31.77 8.25 -1.08
N VAL A 180 32.01 6.99 -1.50
CA VAL A 180 31.24 6.36 -2.59
C VAL A 180 29.78 6.24 -2.18
N PHE A 181 29.53 5.86 -0.92
CA PHE A 181 28.18 5.69 -0.39
C PHE A 181 27.43 7.03 -0.32
N SER A 182 28.08 8.10 0.17
CA SER A 182 27.46 9.44 0.26
C SER A 182 27.10 10.02 -1.10
N ASN A 183 28.02 9.97 -2.06
CA ASN A 183 27.75 10.43 -3.43
C ASN A 183 26.63 9.63 -4.09
N TRP A 184 26.58 8.32 -3.83
CA TRP A 184 25.51 7.48 -4.34
C TRP A 184 24.16 7.80 -3.71
N GLN A 185 24.12 8.12 -2.41
CA GLN A 185 22.90 8.56 -1.72
C GLN A 185 22.34 9.85 -2.33
N GLU A 186 23.19 10.80 -2.61
CA GLU A 186 22.76 12.06 -3.24
C GLU A 186 22.14 11.82 -4.63
N ARG A 187 22.81 11.05 -5.48
CA ARG A 187 22.25 10.68 -6.79
C ARG A 187 20.92 9.94 -6.66
N LEU A 188 20.82 8.95 -5.77
CA LEU A 188 19.59 8.20 -5.52
C LEU A 188 18.44 9.12 -5.05
N PHE A 189 18.76 10.14 -4.28
CA PHE A 189 17.78 11.12 -3.83
C PHE A 189 17.21 11.92 -5.00
N PHE A 190 18.06 12.42 -5.90
CA PHE A 190 17.58 13.17 -7.07
C PHE A 190 16.82 12.28 -8.05
N GLU A 191 17.28 11.08 -8.33
CA GLU A 191 16.51 10.11 -9.13
C GLU A 191 15.10 9.87 -8.54
N ARG A 192 15.01 9.83 -7.21
CA ARG A 192 13.71 9.74 -6.53
C ARG A 192 12.85 10.98 -6.76
N LEU A 193 13.42 12.19 -6.67
CA LEU A 193 12.71 13.44 -6.90
C LEU A 193 12.23 13.55 -8.34
N GLU A 194 13.08 13.23 -9.33
CA GLU A 194 12.70 13.19 -10.74
C GLU A 194 11.52 12.26 -10.99
N ARG A 195 11.59 11.04 -10.46
CA ARG A 195 10.47 10.08 -10.55
C ARG A 195 9.19 10.58 -9.90
N LYS A 196 9.29 11.26 -8.76
CA LYS A 196 8.13 11.86 -8.07
C LYS A 196 7.59 13.12 -8.74
N SER A 197 8.41 13.81 -9.53
CA SER A 197 8.01 14.99 -10.29
C SER A 197 7.18 14.66 -11.53
N SER A 198 7.33 13.47 -12.11
CA SER A 198 6.58 13.07 -13.30
C SER A 198 5.05 13.14 -13.10
N PRO A 199 4.45 12.52 -12.05
CA PRO A 199 3.01 12.65 -11.80
C PRO A 199 2.59 14.08 -11.40
N ILE A 200 3.49 14.88 -10.80
CA ILE A 200 3.22 16.30 -10.50
C ILE A 200 3.11 17.10 -11.81
N GLN A 201 4.01 16.89 -12.76
CA GLN A 201 3.98 17.54 -14.07
C GLN A 201 2.73 17.15 -14.87
N GLN A 202 2.35 15.88 -14.85
CA GLN A 202 1.11 15.44 -15.47
C GLN A 202 -0.10 16.14 -14.86
N LEU A 203 -0.18 16.18 -13.53
CA LEU A 203 -1.28 16.83 -12.82
C LEU A 203 -1.31 18.35 -13.09
N LEU A 204 -0.15 18.97 -13.23
CA LEU A 204 -0.02 20.39 -13.58
C LEU A 204 -0.62 20.69 -14.97
N GLN A 205 -0.39 19.81 -15.95
CA GLN A 205 -1.03 19.91 -17.26
C GLN A 205 -2.56 19.74 -17.17
N GLU A 206 -3.04 18.77 -16.41
CA GLU A 206 -4.47 18.51 -16.19
C GLU A 206 -5.19 19.68 -15.48
N THR A 207 -4.47 20.46 -14.66
CA THR A 207 -4.99 21.58 -13.88
C THR A 207 -4.69 22.95 -14.51
N GLU A 208 -4.31 22.99 -15.79
CA GLU A 208 -4.01 24.23 -16.53
C GLU A 208 -2.95 25.11 -15.83
N ASN A 209 -1.91 24.49 -15.27
CA ASN A 209 -0.82 25.09 -14.51
C ASN A 209 -1.21 25.70 -13.15
N ASP A 210 -2.29 25.22 -12.52
CA ASP A 210 -2.68 25.62 -11.16
C ASP A 210 -1.89 24.83 -10.10
N TRP A 211 -0.80 25.41 -9.60
CA TRP A 211 0.04 24.81 -8.55
C TRP A 211 -0.68 24.64 -7.21
N GLU A 212 -1.68 25.46 -6.90
CA GLU A 212 -2.51 25.26 -5.69
C GLU A 212 -3.39 24.01 -5.83
N ALA A 213 -3.96 23.76 -7.01
CA ALA A 213 -4.71 22.56 -7.32
C ALA A 213 -3.82 21.31 -7.23
N VAL A 214 -2.61 21.37 -7.80
CA VAL A 214 -1.62 20.30 -7.72
C VAL A 214 -1.26 19.98 -6.27
N LEU A 215 -0.96 21.00 -5.46
CA LEU A 215 -0.64 20.84 -4.04
C LEU A 215 -1.80 20.21 -3.29
N PHE A 216 -3.05 20.66 -3.54
CA PHE A 216 -4.23 20.11 -2.91
C PHE A 216 -4.39 18.62 -3.19
N CYS A 217 -4.30 18.19 -4.45
CA CYS A 217 -4.42 16.80 -4.84
C CYS A 217 -3.30 15.94 -4.23
N MET A 218 -2.05 16.42 -4.24
CA MET A 218 -0.91 15.69 -3.68
C MET A 218 -0.96 15.60 -2.15
N LEU A 219 -1.40 16.64 -1.46
CA LEU A 219 -1.67 16.58 -0.01
C LEU A 219 -2.78 15.60 0.28
N ALA A 220 -3.92 15.70 -0.41
CA ALA A 220 -5.04 14.77 -0.23
C ALA A 220 -4.56 13.31 -0.35
N LYS A 221 -3.79 12.98 -1.40
CA LYS A 221 -3.20 11.64 -1.57
C LYS A 221 -2.42 11.19 -0.33
N ASN A 222 -1.55 12.02 0.20
CA ASN A 222 -0.72 11.67 1.36
C ASN A 222 -1.48 11.69 2.68
N PHE A 223 -2.55 12.50 2.82
CA PHE A 223 -3.48 12.43 3.96
C PHE A 223 -4.23 11.09 4.00
N GLY A 224 -4.54 10.51 2.84
CA GLY A 224 -5.14 9.18 2.74
C GLY A 224 -4.19 8.02 3.12
N LEU A 225 -2.91 8.30 3.34
CA LEU A 225 -1.89 7.30 3.60
C LEU A 225 -1.81 6.24 2.47
N ASN A 226 -1.22 5.07 2.74
CA ASN A 226 -1.10 4.02 1.74
C ASN A 226 -2.44 3.37 1.37
N THR A 227 -3.38 3.33 2.32
CA THR A 227 -4.65 2.59 2.16
C THR A 227 -5.69 3.40 1.39
N ASN A 228 -5.86 4.68 1.75
CA ASN A 228 -6.89 5.55 1.16
C ASN A 228 -6.31 6.63 0.23
N GLY A 229 -5.00 6.58 -0.06
CA GLY A 229 -4.31 7.64 -0.80
C GLY A 229 -4.89 7.88 -2.18
N GLU A 230 -5.13 6.84 -2.97
CA GLU A 230 -5.71 6.97 -4.31
C GLU A 230 -7.17 7.44 -4.26
N MET A 231 -7.93 6.97 -3.28
CA MET A 231 -9.31 7.42 -3.10
C MET A 231 -9.35 8.93 -2.76
N PHE A 232 -8.53 9.39 -1.80
CA PHE A 232 -8.44 10.81 -1.45
C PHE A 232 -7.96 11.67 -2.63
N PHE A 233 -7.02 11.15 -3.40
CA PHE A 233 -6.55 11.80 -4.63
C PHE A 233 -7.68 11.98 -5.65
N ASN A 234 -8.47 10.95 -5.89
CA ASN A 234 -9.59 11.00 -6.83
C ASN A 234 -10.72 11.93 -6.32
N VAL A 235 -10.98 11.94 -5.01
CA VAL A 235 -11.89 12.93 -4.39
C VAL A 235 -11.35 14.35 -4.64
N ALA A 236 -10.09 14.61 -4.40
CA ALA A 236 -9.51 15.94 -4.63
C ALA A 236 -9.57 16.35 -6.11
N LYS A 237 -9.28 15.45 -7.04
CA LYS A 237 -9.38 15.69 -8.50
C LYS A 237 -10.81 15.98 -8.98
N SER A 238 -11.82 15.45 -8.31
CA SER A 238 -13.22 15.68 -8.69
C SER A 238 -13.73 17.09 -8.34
N ILE A 239 -12.93 17.86 -7.60
CA ILE A 239 -13.28 19.21 -7.14
C ILE A 239 -12.29 20.21 -7.74
N THR A 240 -12.75 21.16 -8.53
CA THR A 240 -11.86 22.21 -9.02
C THR A 240 -11.41 23.12 -7.87
N PHE A 241 -10.13 23.50 -7.86
CA PHE A 241 -9.55 24.24 -6.74
C PHE A 241 -10.24 25.59 -6.42
N PRO A 242 -10.78 26.36 -7.38
CA PRO A 242 -11.61 27.52 -7.09
C PRO A 242 -12.80 27.26 -6.17
N ILE A 243 -13.39 26.05 -6.20
CA ILE A 243 -14.46 25.64 -5.27
C ILE A 243 -13.90 25.49 -3.87
N ILE A 244 -12.77 24.77 -3.70
CA ILE A 244 -12.05 24.64 -2.43
C ILE A 244 -11.77 26.03 -1.83
N ARG A 245 -11.24 26.97 -2.63
CA ARG A 245 -10.92 28.33 -2.20
C ARG A 245 -12.15 29.11 -1.73
N LYS A 246 -13.29 28.96 -2.40
CA LYS A 246 -14.55 29.62 -2.03
C LYS A 246 -15.14 29.02 -0.76
N GLU A 247 -15.22 27.71 -0.68
CA GLU A 247 -15.86 27.03 0.45
C GLU A 247 -14.92 26.97 1.68
N ALA A 248 -13.63 27.32 1.54
CA ALA A 248 -12.67 27.44 2.66
C ALA A 248 -12.98 28.55 3.65
N LEU A 249 -13.96 29.42 3.38
CA LEU A 249 -14.39 30.47 4.31
C LEU A 249 -14.95 29.87 5.64
N GLU A 250 -15.64 28.75 5.52
CA GLU A 250 -16.21 28.02 6.65
C GLU A 250 -15.70 26.56 6.62
N VAL A 251 -15.08 26.11 7.71
CA VAL A 251 -14.54 24.75 7.77
C VAL A 251 -15.61 23.68 7.50
N LYS A 252 -16.83 23.93 7.98
CA LYS A 252 -17.98 23.04 7.79
C LYS A 252 -18.35 22.82 6.33
N TYR A 253 -18.19 23.83 5.47
CA TYR A 253 -18.45 23.70 4.03
C TYR A 253 -17.37 22.84 3.36
N LEU A 254 -16.11 22.98 3.75
CA LEU A 254 -15.05 22.10 3.28
C LEU A 254 -15.23 20.65 3.76
N GLU A 255 -15.63 20.48 5.03
CA GLU A 255 -15.93 19.14 5.55
C GLU A 255 -17.10 18.52 4.79
N ALA A 256 -18.20 19.25 4.61
CA ALA A 256 -19.35 18.79 3.82
C ALA A 256 -18.93 18.37 2.39
N LEU A 257 -18.15 19.19 1.73
CA LEU A 257 -17.65 18.95 0.38
C LEU A 257 -16.75 17.71 0.31
N LEU A 258 -15.76 17.60 1.16
CA LEU A 258 -14.79 16.49 1.14
C LEU A 258 -15.44 15.16 1.58
N PHE A 259 -16.21 15.15 2.66
CA PHE A 259 -16.91 13.95 3.12
C PHE A 259 -18.01 13.51 2.17
N GLY A 260 -18.71 14.45 1.55
CA GLY A 260 -19.75 14.17 0.56
C GLY A 260 -19.19 13.55 -0.72
N GLN A 261 -18.13 14.14 -1.28
CA GLN A 261 -17.45 13.57 -2.45
C GLN A 261 -16.75 12.23 -2.16
N ALA A 262 -16.33 12.01 -0.91
CA ALA A 262 -15.79 10.74 -0.46
C ALA A 262 -16.87 9.67 -0.16
N ASP A 263 -18.16 9.99 -0.37
CA ASP A 263 -19.29 9.11 -0.05
C ASP A 263 -19.33 8.64 1.42
N MET A 264 -18.87 9.49 2.33
CA MET A 264 -18.72 9.16 3.75
C MET A 264 -19.87 9.69 4.62
N ILE A 265 -20.76 10.54 4.08
CA ILE A 265 -21.92 11.05 4.79
C ILE A 265 -23.09 10.07 4.59
N THR A 266 -23.49 9.39 5.66
CA THR A 266 -24.56 8.40 5.61
C THR A 266 -25.94 9.09 5.55
N ILE A 267 -26.85 8.54 4.72
CA ILE A 267 -28.22 9.06 4.59
C ILE A 267 -29.02 8.93 5.90
N ASN A 268 -28.70 7.90 6.70
CA ASN A 268 -29.41 7.58 7.95
C ASN A 268 -28.59 8.01 9.20
N ALA A 269 -27.82 9.08 9.08
CA ALA A 269 -27.06 9.60 10.22
C ALA A 269 -28.01 10.03 11.36
N GLU A 270 -27.62 9.71 12.60
CA GLU A 270 -28.43 10.02 13.78
C GLU A 270 -28.09 11.39 14.33
N ASP A 271 -26.80 11.80 14.30
CA ASP A 271 -26.37 13.06 14.88
C ASP A 271 -26.71 14.28 13.98
N ASN A 272 -26.87 15.44 14.64
CA ASN A 272 -27.23 16.69 13.98
C ASN A 272 -26.10 17.19 13.06
N TYR A 273 -24.84 16.91 13.40
CA TYR A 273 -23.69 17.36 12.62
C TYR A 273 -23.64 16.66 11.26
N SER A 274 -23.84 15.35 11.25
CA SER A 274 -23.88 14.56 10.02
C SER A 274 -25.02 14.98 9.10
N LYS A 275 -26.22 15.24 9.67
CA LYS A 275 -27.38 15.77 8.93
C LYS A 275 -27.10 17.15 8.32
N GLU A 276 -26.46 18.02 9.10
CA GLU A 276 -26.06 19.35 8.65
C GLU A 276 -25.04 19.28 7.51
N LEU A 277 -23.99 18.43 7.64
CA LEU A 277 -23.02 18.22 6.55
C LEU A 277 -23.70 17.69 5.28
N LYS A 278 -24.68 16.77 5.40
CA LYS A 278 -25.43 16.27 4.27
C LYS A 278 -26.17 17.39 3.54
N SER A 279 -26.87 18.23 4.30
CA SER A 279 -27.61 19.37 3.74
C SER A 279 -26.69 20.35 3.01
N TRP A 280 -25.53 20.67 3.62
CA TRP A 280 -24.54 21.53 2.97
C TRP A 280 -23.93 20.89 1.73
N PHE A 281 -23.62 19.59 1.77
CA PHE A 281 -23.11 18.88 0.61
C PHE A 281 -24.11 18.91 -0.55
N ASP A 282 -25.39 18.62 -0.30
CA ASP A 282 -26.42 18.63 -1.33
C ASP A 282 -26.55 20.02 -1.98
N TYR A 283 -26.50 21.07 -1.16
CA TYR A 283 -26.50 22.45 -1.67
C TYR A 283 -25.24 22.74 -2.51
N ILE A 284 -24.05 22.41 -2.01
CA ILE A 284 -22.78 22.66 -2.70
C ILE A 284 -22.71 21.85 -4.00
N ALA A 285 -23.10 20.58 -3.96
CA ALA A 285 -23.11 19.71 -5.13
C ALA A 285 -24.03 20.25 -6.23
N LEU A 286 -25.22 20.72 -5.88
CA LEU A 286 -26.14 21.36 -6.81
C LEU A 286 -25.58 22.69 -7.35
N LYS A 287 -25.08 23.55 -6.46
CA LYS A 287 -24.51 24.88 -6.79
C LYS A 287 -23.39 24.80 -7.82
N TYR A 288 -22.50 23.81 -7.68
CA TYR A 288 -21.32 23.64 -8.55
C TYR A 288 -21.48 22.51 -9.57
N LYS A 289 -22.64 21.86 -9.61
CA LYS A 289 -22.91 20.71 -10.49
C LYS A 289 -21.83 19.62 -10.37
N LEU A 290 -21.51 19.28 -9.12
CA LEU A 290 -20.46 18.28 -8.86
C LEU A 290 -20.91 16.90 -9.31
N GLU A 291 -20.03 16.21 -10.02
CA GLU A 291 -20.20 14.81 -10.36
C GLU A 291 -19.62 13.94 -9.25
N LYS A 292 -20.26 12.82 -8.98
CA LYS A 292 -19.76 11.85 -8.01
C LYS A 292 -18.54 11.12 -8.59
N PRO A 293 -17.37 11.17 -7.96
CA PRO A 293 -16.20 10.49 -8.49
C PRO A 293 -16.35 8.97 -8.39
N ALA A 294 -15.76 8.26 -9.35
CA ALA A 294 -15.60 6.81 -9.27
C ALA A 294 -14.46 6.49 -8.31
N ILE A 295 -14.78 6.18 -7.06
CA ILE A 295 -13.83 5.91 -6.00
C ILE A 295 -14.06 4.54 -5.37
N ALA A 296 -12.98 3.91 -4.89
CA ALA A 296 -13.09 2.73 -4.04
C ALA A 296 -13.67 3.11 -2.67
N PRO A 297 -14.40 2.20 -2.01
CA PRO A 297 -14.89 2.43 -0.65
C PRO A 297 -13.78 2.78 0.32
N VAL A 298 -14.07 3.70 1.24
CA VAL A 298 -13.13 4.14 2.27
C VAL A 298 -12.79 2.98 3.22
N GLN A 299 -11.52 2.77 3.47
CA GLN A 299 -11.02 1.69 4.31
C GLN A 299 -10.58 2.20 5.69
N PHE A 300 -11.15 1.64 6.76
CA PHE A 300 -10.76 1.87 8.16
C PHE A 300 -9.79 0.80 8.68
N PHE A 301 -9.69 -0.32 7.98
CA PHE A 301 -8.88 -1.46 8.35
C PHE A 301 -7.39 -1.10 8.49
N LYS A 302 -6.73 -1.67 9.50
CA LYS A 302 -5.31 -1.42 9.83
C LYS A 302 -4.95 0.01 10.23
N HIS A 303 -5.91 0.92 10.39
CA HIS A 303 -5.65 2.26 10.90
C HIS A 303 -5.86 2.37 12.40
N ARG A 304 -4.96 3.10 13.08
CA ARG A 304 -5.22 3.58 14.45
C ARG A 304 -6.24 4.74 14.38
N PRO A 305 -7.06 4.98 15.42
CA PRO A 305 -8.11 6.01 15.37
C PRO A 305 -7.62 7.41 14.93
N ASP A 306 -6.45 7.86 15.37
CA ASP A 306 -5.88 9.15 14.95
C ASP A 306 -5.54 9.21 13.44
N ASN A 307 -5.49 8.07 12.76
CA ASN A 307 -5.25 7.92 11.33
C ASN A 307 -6.52 7.51 10.55
N PHE A 308 -7.68 7.51 11.19
CA PHE A 308 -8.92 7.20 10.48
C PHE A 308 -9.14 8.18 9.32
N PRO A 309 -9.68 7.72 8.19
CA PRO A 309 -9.92 8.58 7.03
C PRO A 309 -10.82 9.78 7.36
N THR A 310 -11.77 9.63 8.28
CA THR A 310 -12.58 10.72 8.83
C THR A 310 -11.72 11.82 9.43
N ILE A 311 -10.80 11.46 10.34
CA ILE A 311 -9.90 12.42 10.98
C ILE A 311 -8.96 13.06 9.95
N ARG A 312 -8.45 12.30 9.00
CA ARG A 312 -7.57 12.81 7.96
C ARG A 312 -8.26 13.79 7.00
N LEU A 313 -9.51 13.52 6.61
CA LEU A 313 -10.29 14.49 5.82
C LEU A 313 -10.63 15.76 6.62
N ALA A 314 -11.02 15.62 7.89
CA ALA A 314 -11.27 16.76 8.75
C ALA A 314 -10.01 17.64 8.95
N GLN A 315 -8.83 17.01 9.12
CA GLN A 315 -7.56 17.72 9.19
C GLN A 315 -7.22 18.43 7.87
N LEU A 316 -7.47 17.80 6.71
CA LEU A 316 -7.26 18.42 5.40
C LEU A 316 -8.19 19.61 5.20
N ALA A 317 -9.48 19.50 5.57
CA ALA A 317 -10.42 20.61 5.54
C ALA A 317 -9.94 21.78 6.42
N MET A 318 -9.53 21.50 7.65
CA MET A 318 -9.02 22.51 8.57
C MET A 318 -7.76 23.18 8.05
N LEU A 319 -6.85 22.44 7.41
CA LEU A 319 -5.63 23.00 6.81
C LEU A 319 -5.98 24.07 5.77
N TYR A 320 -6.88 23.76 4.83
CA TYR A 320 -7.27 24.70 3.77
C TYR A 320 -8.19 25.82 4.28
N HIS A 321 -8.91 25.62 5.36
CA HIS A 321 -9.65 26.67 6.05
C HIS A 321 -8.72 27.70 6.68
N GLN A 322 -7.66 27.26 7.38
CA GLN A 322 -6.73 28.13 8.11
C GLN A 322 -5.63 28.71 7.22
N GLN A 323 -5.19 27.97 6.20
CA GLN A 323 -4.04 28.34 5.38
C GLN A 323 -4.49 28.72 3.96
N ARG A 324 -4.75 30.02 3.76
CA ARG A 324 -4.97 30.55 2.40
C ARG A 324 -3.63 30.70 1.68
N ASN A 325 -3.61 30.51 0.37
CA ASN A 325 -2.42 30.56 -0.48
C ASN A 325 -1.30 29.63 0.05
N LEU A 326 -1.69 28.39 0.33
CA LEU A 326 -0.83 27.41 0.97
C LEU A 326 0.41 27.11 0.13
N PHE A 327 0.27 27.05 -1.19
CA PHE A 327 1.38 26.84 -2.12
C PHE A 327 2.45 27.93 -1.98
N SER A 328 2.05 29.21 -2.05
CA SER A 328 3.01 30.32 -1.90
C SER A 328 3.75 30.25 -0.57
N LYS A 329 3.04 30.01 0.53
CA LYS A 329 3.65 29.87 1.87
C LYS A 329 4.68 28.72 1.92
N ILE A 330 4.40 27.60 1.27
CA ILE A 330 5.31 26.46 1.21
C ILE A 330 6.54 26.80 0.38
N ILE A 331 6.39 27.49 -0.76
CA ILE A 331 7.51 27.87 -1.63
C ILE A 331 8.39 28.95 -0.96
N GLU A 332 7.80 29.84 -0.19
CA GLU A 332 8.50 30.91 0.53
C GLU A 332 9.21 30.44 1.80
N ALA A 333 8.78 29.32 2.37
CA ALA A 333 9.35 28.78 3.61
C ALA A 333 10.84 28.44 3.43
N LYS A 334 11.68 28.99 4.31
CA LYS A 334 13.14 28.83 4.31
C LYS A 334 13.62 27.76 5.28
N THR A 335 12.84 27.43 6.27
CA THR A 335 13.21 26.53 7.36
C THR A 335 12.15 25.46 7.58
N ILE A 336 12.58 24.35 8.14
CA ILE A 336 11.66 23.27 8.53
C ILE A 336 10.66 23.74 9.61
N GLN A 337 11.05 24.67 10.46
CA GLN A 337 10.21 25.23 11.52
C GLN A 337 9.05 26.04 10.95
N GLU A 338 9.28 26.83 9.91
CA GLU A 338 8.23 27.57 9.20
C GLU A 338 7.21 26.58 8.59
N ILE A 339 7.66 25.47 8.03
CA ILE A 339 6.78 24.45 7.50
C ILE A 339 5.97 23.81 8.63
N TYR A 340 6.58 23.46 9.77
CA TYR A 340 5.83 22.95 10.93
C TYR A 340 4.78 23.94 11.44
N GLN A 341 5.04 25.25 11.41
CA GLN A 341 4.06 26.27 11.79
C GLN A 341 2.86 26.30 10.82
N ILE A 342 3.09 26.18 9.51
CA ILE A 342 2.04 26.10 8.50
C ILE A 342 1.10 24.91 8.77
N PHE A 343 1.66 23.76 9.14
CA PHE A 343 0.91 22.53 9.41
C PHE A 343 0.48 22.35 10.87
N ASN A 344 0.67 23.36 11.73
CA ASN A 344 0.19 23.31 13.11
C ASN A 344 -1.34 23.52 13.17
N ILE A 345 -2.09 22.51 12.77
CA ILE A 345 -3.55 22.50 12.73
C ILE A 345 -4.11 21.32 13.52
N SER A 346 -5.36 21.45 13.95
CA SER A 346 -6.14 20.39 14.56
C SER A 346 -7.40 20.13 13.74
N VAL A 347 -8.39 19.46 14.29
CA VAL A 347 -9.70 19.24 13.67
C VAL A 347 -10.73 20.24 14.17
N SER A 348 -11.90 20.35 13.52
CA SER A 348 -13.06 21.11 14.01
C SER A 348 -13.63 20.51 15.31
N ASP A 349 -14.46 21.24 16.02
CA ASP A 349 -14.92 20.85 17.37
C ASP A 349 -15.66 19.52 17.42
N TYR A 350 -16.44 19.19 16.41
CA TYR A 350 -17.09 17.89 16.32
C TYR A 350 -16.08 16.73 16.38
N TRP A 351 -15.04 16.80 15.58
CA TRP A 351 -14.03 15.75 15.49
C TRP A 351 -13.12 15.66 16.74
N LYS A 352 -13.14 16.63 17.63
CA LYS A 352 -12.45 16.50 18.93
C LYS A 352 -13.07 15.42 19.80
N THR A 353 -14.38 15.17 19.65
CA THR A 353 -15.14 14.18 20.41
C THR A 353 -15.61 12.97 19.58
N HIS A 354 -15.26 12.90 18.30
CA HIS A 354 -15.67 11.81 17.39
C HIS A 354 -14.50 11.32 16.56
N TYR A 355 -14.42 10.01 16.32
CA TYR A 355 -13.55 9.39 15.32
C TYR A 355 -14.32 8.95 14.09
N ASN A 356 -15.61 8.70 14.23
CA ASN A 356 -16.58 8.39 13.19
C ASN A 356 -17.86 9.16 13.45
N PHE A 357 -18.70 9.32 12.45
CA PHE A 357 -20.04 9.85 12.63
C PHE A 357 -20.84 9.00 13.64
N ASP A 358 -21.75 9.61 14.37
CA ASP A 358 -22.66 8.99 15.33
C ASP A 358 -22.00 8.22 16.49
N LYS A 359 -20.65 8.29 16.64
CA LYS A 359 -19.90 7.55 17.68
C LYS A 359 -19.06 8.47 18.53
N PRO A 360 -19.62 9.00 19.62
CA PRO A 360 -18.88 9.89 20.52
C PRO A 360 -17.72 9.14 21.21
N SER A 361 -16.66 9.87 21.48
CA SER A 361 -15.45 9.44 22.17
C SER A 361 -15.03 10.49 23.20
N SER A 362 -14.05 10.16 24.03
CA SER A 362 -13.45 11.14 24.92
C SER A 362 -12.85 12.31 24.12
N LYS A 363 -13.00 13.54 24.65
CA LYS A 363 -12.46 14.75 24.03
C LYS A 363 -10.94 14.67 23.92
N LYS A 364 -10.41 14.89 22.72
CA LYS A 364 -8.98 14.88 22.42
C LYS A 364 -8.69 15.87 21.29
N GLU A 365 -7.66 16.71 21.47
CA GLU A 365 -7.12 17.46 20.35
C GLU A 365 -6.45 16.49 19.37
N LYS A 366 -6.89 16.51 18.11
CA LYS A 366 -6.39 15.64 17.06
C LYS A 366 -5.58 16.46 16.05
N ALA A 367 -4.52 17.10 16.56
CA ALA A 367 -3.57 17.85 15.75
C ALA A 367 -2.74 16.91 14.85
N LEU A 368 -2.17 17.46 13.78
CA LEU A 368 -1.19 16.75 12.98
C LEU A 368 0.05 16.45 13.84
N SER A 369 0.42 15.19 13.93
CA SER A 369 1.65 14.82 14.64
C SER A 369 2.88 15.25 13.85
N LYS A 370 3.99 15.54 14.53
CA LYS A 370 5.25 15.89 13.88
C LYS A 370 5.66 14.83 12.85
N SER A 371 5.55 13.54 13.17
CA SER A 371 5.89 12.46 12.26
C SER A 371 4.99 12.41 11.01
N PHE A 372 3.73 12.83 11.11
CA PHE A 372 2.87 12.92 9.95
C PHE A 372 3.21 14.16 9.09
N ILE A 373 3.56 15.28 9.70
CA ILE A 373 4.06 16.46 8.99
C ILE A 373 5.37 16.11 8.26
N ASP A 374 6.30 15.37 8.90
CA ASP A 374 7.52 14.89 8.28
C ASP A 374 7.24 14.02 7.04
N LEU A 375 6.19 13.17 7.11
CA LEU A 375 5.72 12.38 5.97
C LEU A 375 5.22 13.29 4.83
N LEU A 376 4.43 14.34 5.14
CA LEU A 376 3.94 15.29 4.15
C LEU A 376 5.09 16.08 3.52
N ILE A 377 6.06 16.51 4.31
CA ILE A 377 7.25 17.22 3.83
C ILE A 377 8.00 16.31 2.84
N THR A 378 8.31 15.11 3.25
CA THR A 378 9.12 14.16 2.48
C THR A 378 8.44 13.70 1.18
N ASN A 379 7.11 13.51 1.22
CA ASN A 379 6.39 12.89 0.10
C ASN A 379 5.57 13.86 -0.75
N THR A 380 5.33 15.08 -0.28
CA THR A 380 4.58 16.11 -1.02
C THR A 380 5.39 17.39 -1.21
N ILE A 381 5.83 18.01 -0.11
CA ILE A 381 6.39 19.37 -0.15
C ILE A 381 7.71 19.38 -0.91
N ILE A 382 8.65 18.52 -0.53
CA ILE A 382 9.96 18.42 -1.21
C ILE A 382 9.81 18.10 -2.71
N PRO A 383 9.01 17.09 -3.15
CA PRO A 383 8.79 16.87 -4.57
C PRO A 383 8.14 18.05 -5.32
N ILE A 384 7.22 18.77 -4.68
CA ILE A 384 6.59 19.97 -5.27
C ILE A 384 7.59 21.14 -5.38
N GLN A 385 8.37 21.40 -4.33
CA GLN A 385 9.42 22.45 -4.39
C GLN A 385 10.45 22.13 -5.47
N PHE A 386 10.85 20.88 -5.62
CA PHE A 386 11.75 20.44 -6.69
C PHE A 386 11.12 20.64 -8.08
N ALA A 387 9.89 20.15 -8.29
CA ALA A 387 9.20 20.29 -9.56
C ALA A 387 8.95 21.76 -9.94
N PHE A 388 8.61 22.60 -8.96
CA PHE A 388 8.41 24.04 -9.18
C PHE A 388 9.72 24.75 -9.53
N ALA A 389 10.81 24.50 -8.81
CA ALA A 389 12.12 25.08 -9.12
C ALA A 389 12.56 24.70 -10.54
N ASN A 390 12.43 23.42 -10.92
CA ASN A 390 12.74 22.94 -12.27
C ASN A 390 11.88 23.64 -13.35
N SER A 391 10.58 23.88 -13.06
CA SER A 391 9.71 24.62 -14.01
C SER A 391 10.15 26.07 -14.22
N GLN A 392 10.89 26.64 -13.25
CA GLN A 392 11.46 27.98 -13.31
C GLN A 392 12.92 27.99 -13.80
N GLY A 393 13.47 26.83 -14.17
CA GLY A 393 14.89 26.71 -14.54
C GLY A 393 15.86 26.98 -13.40
N LYS A 394 15.43 26.79 -12.15
CA LYS A 394 16.23 27.02 -10.94
C LYS A 394 16.66 25.71 -10.32
N ASP A 395 17.88 25.68 -9.79
CA ASP A 395 18.36 24.60 -8.94
C ASP A 395 18.15 24.97 -7.47
N ASN A 396 17.48 24.08 -6.72
CA ASN A 396 17.28 24.18 -5.29
C ASN A 396 17.76 22.93 -4.54
N SER A 397 18.63 22.15 -5.15
CA SER A 397 19.10 20.84 -4.69
C SER A 397 19.67 20.89 -3.27
N GLU A 398 20.61 21.79 -3.00
CA GLU A 398 21.24 21.94 -1.69
C GLU A 398 20.23 22.29 -0.60
N PHE A 399 19.29 23.19 -0.91
CA PHE A 399 18.22 23.58 0.00
C PHE A 399 17.31 22.40 0.38
N LEU A 400 16.94 21.55 -0.57
CA LEU A 400 16.09 20.38 -0.32
C LEU A 400 16.80 19.32 0.52
N ILE A 401 18.11 19.11 0.29
CA ILE A 401 18.94 18.24 1.11
C ILE A 401 19.03 18.78 2.53
N ASP A 402 19.26 20.08 2.71
CA ASP A 402 19.32 20.71 4.03
C ASP A 402 18.00 20.53 4.79
N LEU A 403 16.86 20.83 4.17
CA LEU A 403 15.55 20.62 4.78
C LEU A 403 15.35 19.19 5.28
N LEU A 404 15.66 18.18 4.46
CA LEU A 404 15.50 16.78 4.86
C LEU A 404 16.56 16.31 5.86
N SER A 405 17.72 16.95 5.89
CA SER A 405 18.76 16.66 6.89
C SER A 405 18.35 17.09 8.30
N ASN A 406 17.40 18.01 8.40
CA ASN A 406 16.82 18.46 9.68
C ASN A 406 15.59 17.63 10.13
N ILE A 407 15.20 16.60 9.37
CA ILE A 407 14.12 15.68 9.72
C ILE A 407 14.72 14.35 10.21
N LEU A 408 14.13 13.78 11.26
CA LEU A 408 14.55 12.49 11.79
C LEU A 408 14.39 11.36 10.75
N PRO A 409 15.23 10.32 10.83
CA PRO A 409 15.16 9.20 9.90
C PRO A 409 13.79 8.50 9.97
N GLU A 410 13.27 8.11 8.82
CA GLU A 410 12.03 7.33 8.74
C GLU A 410 12.21 5.95 9.38
N LYS A 411 11.22 5.53 10.17
CA LYS A 411 11.21 4.21 10.80
C LYS A 411 10.34 3.26 10.01
N ASN A 412 10.97 2.32 9.31
CA ASN A 412 10.30 1.23 8.61
C ASN A 412 11.22 0.02 8.48
N THR A 413 10.64 -1.10 8.10
CA THR A 413 11.36 -2.39 8.01
C THR A 413 12.54 -2.37 7.03
N ILE A 414 12.52 -1.54 5.98
CA ILE A 414 13.62 -1.40 5.03
C ILE A 414 14.80 -0.72 5.71
N ILE A 415 14.59 0.39 6.39
CA ILE A 415 15.63 1.15 7.07
C ILE A 415 16.21 0.34 8.25
N GLU A 416 15.33 -0.32 9.02
CA GLU A 416 15.75 -1.23 10.09
C GLU A 416 16.67 -2.34 9.54
N LYS A 417 16.31 -2.90 8.37
CA LYS A 417 17.10 -3.94 7.74
C LYS A 417 18.47 -3.44 7.27
N PHE A 418 18.55 -2.25 6.66
CA PHE A 418 19.85 -1.63 6.33
C PHE A 418 20.71 -1.39 7.58
N THR A 419 20.08 -1.00 8.69
CA THR A 419 20.80 -0.82 9.97
C THR A 419 21.42 -2.13 10.45
N THR A 420 20.78 -3.30 10.22
CA THR A 420 21.37 -4.61 10.56
C THR A 420 22.61 -4.95 9.71
N PHE A 421 22.81 -4.28 8.58
CA PHE A 421 24.00 -4.40 7.72
C PHE A 421 25.04 -3.31 7.97
N GLY A 422 24.97 -2.61 9.10
CA GLY A 422 25.92 -1.55 9.46
C GLY A 422 25.57 -0.17 8.87
N ILE A 423 24.56 -0.06 8.01
CA ILE A 423 24.19 1.20 7.35
C ILE A 423 23.19 1.96 8.21
N LYS A 424 23.70 2.91 8.99
CA LYS A 424 22.90 3.77 9.86
C LYS A 424 22.50 5.05 9.13
N SER A 425 21.24 5.47 9.30
CA SER A 425 20.72 6.74 8.80
C SER A 425 20.48 7.69 9.96
N THR A 426 20.87 8.95 9.83
CA THR A 426 20.71 10.00 10.85
C THR A 426 19.58 10.97 10.54
N ASN A 427 19.11 10.99 9.30
CA ASN A 427 18.10 11.95 8.82
C ASN A 427 17.21 11.37 7.69
N ALA A 428 16.19 12.14 7.30
CA ALA A 428 15.24 11.74 6.26
C ALA A 428 15.88 11.67 4.88
N PHE A 429 16.84 12.54 4.53
CA PHE A 429 17.55 12.48 3.25
C PHE A 429 18.18 11.12 3.02
N GLN A 430 18.91 10.61 4.01
CA GLN A 430 19.57 9.30 3.93
C GLN A 430 18.54 8.16 3.83
N THR A 431 17.45 8.22 4.60
CA THR A 431 16.42 7.17 4.53
C THR A 431 15.70 7.16 3.19
N GLN A 432 15.43 8.31 2.58
CA GLN A 432 14.82 8.38 1.26
C GLN A 432 15.74 7.82 0.16
N SER A 433 17.03 8.07 0.25
CA SER A 433 18.04 7.50 -0.65
C SER A 433 18.11 5.97 -0.52
N LEU A 434 18.06 5.43 0.71
CA LEU A 434 18.04 3.98 0.95
C LEU A 434 16.75 3.32 0.44
N LEU A 435 15.61 3.99 0.57
CA LEU A 435 14.35 3.51 0.00
C LEU A 435 14.43 3.44 -1.53
N GLN A 436 15.01 4.45 -2.17
CA GLN A 436 15.27 4.44 -3.62
C GLN A 436 16.20 3.29 -4.00
N LEU A 437 17.33 3.13 -3.28
CA LEU A 437 18.27 2.03 -3.49
C LEU A 437 17.57 0.67 -3.43
N LYS A 438 16.78 0.44 -2.38
CA LYS A 438 16.09 -0.85 -2.22
C LYS A 438 15.08 -1.09 -3.32
N ASN A 439 14.21 -0.10 -3.59
CA ASN A 439 13.08 -0.27 -4.48
C ASN A 439 13.48 -0.30 -5.96
N GLU A 440 14.38 0.58 -6.39
CA GLU A 440 14.69 0.75 -7.82
C GLU A 440 15.95 0.01 -8.28
N TYR A 441 16.81 -0.38 -7.34
CA TYR A 441 18.05 -1.09 -7.66
C TYR A 441 18.09 -2.50 -7.09
N CYS A 442 17.97 -2.67 -5.77
CA CYS A 442 18.15 -3.98 -5.15
C CYS A 442 17.03 -4.96 -5.53
N ASN A 443 15.76 -4.52 -5.51
CA ASN A 443 14.63 -5.36 -5.90
C ASN A 443 14.71 -5.78 -7.38
N HIS A 444 15.28 -4.93 -8.22
CA HIS A 444 15.46 -5.18 -9.66
C HIS A 444 16.83 -5.79 -10.01
N LYS A 445 17.64 -6.14 -8.99
CA LYS A 445 18.98 -6.75 -9.16
C LYS A 445 19.93 -5.95 -10.06
N LYS A 446 19.81 -4.61 -10.06
CA LYS A 446 20.61 -3.69 -10.87
C LYS A 446 21.99 -3.40 -10.26
N CYS A 447 22.70 -4.44 -9.78
CA CYS A 447 23.99 -4.27 -9.09
C CYS A 447 25.08 -3.67 -9.97
N LEU A 448 25.06 -3.95 -11.27
CA LEU A 448 26.00 -3.40 -12.25
C LEU A 448 25.73 -1.93 -12.61
N GLN A 449 24.56 -1.39 -12.22
CA GLN A 449 24.21 0.01 -12.37
C GLN A 449 24.28 0.77 -11.03
N CYS A 450 24.65 0.08 -9.95
CA CYS A 450 24.71 0.61 -8.60
C CYS A 450 26.18 0.90 -8.23
N SER A 451 26.48 2.13 -7.78
CA SER A 451 27.85 2.49 -7.39
C SER A 451 28.40 1.59 -6.27
N ILE A 452 27.52 1.13 -5.35
CA ILE A 452 27.90 0.15 -4.32
C ILE A 452 28.31 -1.18 -4.96
N GLY A 453 27.49 -1.69 -5.89
CA GLY A 453 27.79 -2.95 -6.58
C GLY A 453 29.06 -2.87 -7.42
N LEU A 454 29.26 -1.77 -8.14
CA LEU A 454 30.47 -1.53 -8.96
C LEU A 454 31.72 -1.44 -8.09
N GLU A 455 31.65 -0.77 -6.93
CA GLU A 455 32.78 -0.66 -6.01
C GLU A 455 33.19 -2.02 -5.44
N LEU A 456 32.21 -2.85 -5.07
CA LEU A 456 32.45 -4.21 -4.57
C LEU A 456 33.00 -5.18 -5.62
N LEU A 457 32.83 -4.88 -6.90
CA LEU A 457 33.38 -5.68 -7.99
C LEU A 457 34.81 -5.27 -8.37
N LYS A 458 35.32 -4.12 -7.89
CA LYS A 458 36.70 -3.69 -8.08
C LYS A 458 37.68 -4.38 -7.13
N ASN A 459 37.16 -4.87 -6.01
CA ASN A 459 37.90 -5.55 -4.97
C ASN A 459 37.63 -7.06 -5.01
#